data_08d8e7f093c7d0fa208ffbc04cee0ac5
#
_entry.id   08d8e7f093c7d0fa208ffbc04cee0ac5
#
_cell.length_a   1.000
_cell.length_b   1.000
_cell.length_c   1.000
_cell.angle_alpha   90.00
_cell.angle_beta   90.00
_cell.angle_gamma   90.00
#
_symmetry.space_group_name_H-M   'P 1'
#
loop_
_entity.id
_entity.type
_entity.pdbx_description
1 polymer ?
#
loop_
_entity_poly.entity_id
_entity_poly.type
_entity_poly.pdbx_seq_one_letter_code
_entity_poly.pdbx_strand_id
1 'polypeptide(L)'
;MNKKLDKKIAIVAGALDLPFLVRDALSAHGWDVFVIGLKNFYNPKLNPDMVIRLGGGGAAVRAARRMGIKNVTFVGAIGHPNLSDLRPDLWTLFALIKILKNQRGYDSMAVALKNIMKNAGFNVVAAQDLAPELTFEHAGVLTKKKPTAADKKNIERAIEVSHTIGAADIGASVVVDKQVIAVEAAEGTARMLDRVVDMRKNRKKVGGVFAKMTKPGQDLCIDIPAIGVDTVNAVADAKLNGIVVNTKTCFVLNKDSVIKTADKRGIFIMAIDE
;
A
#
# COMPACT_ATOMS: atom_id res chain seq x y z
N MET A 1 -11.38 -1.93 27.88
CA MET A 1 -12.68 -1.27 27.59
C MET A 1 -12.72 -0.98 26.09
N ASN A 2 -13.41 -1.83 25.31
CA ASN A 2 -13.66 -1.57 23.89
C ASN A 2 -14.59 -0.37 23.76
N LYS A 3 -14.03 0.81 23.49
CA LYS A 3 -14.81 1.97 23.10
C LYS A 3 -15.46 1.61 21.76
N LYS A 4 -16.77 1.39 21.73
CA LYS A 4 -17.56 1.17 20.52
C LYS A 4 -17.18 2.31 19.56
N LEU A 5 -16.41 2.02 18.54
CA LEU A 5 -16.04 3.02 17.51
C LEU A 5 -17.36 3.55 16.93
N ASP A 6 -17.52 4.86 16.94
CA ASP A 6 -18.58 5.52 16.20
C ASP A 6 -18.41 5.09 14.73
N LYS A 7 -19.40 4.40 14.15
CA LYS A 7 -19.33 3.79 12.81
C LYS A 7 -19.36 4.83 11.68
N LYS A 8 -18.73 6.01 11.90
CA LYS A 8 -18.49 7.03 10.89
C LYS A 8 -17.00 7.14 10.60
N ILE A 9 -16.64 7.14 9.32
CA ILE A 9 -15.25 7.20 8.89
C ILE A 9 -15.09 8.04 7.63
N ALA A 10 -14.01 8.82 7.56
CA ALA A 10 -13.57 9.47 6.32
C ALA A 10 -12.46 8.65 5.66
N ILE A 11 -12.59 8.38 4.37
CA ILE A 11 -11.52 7.83 3.53
C ILE A 11 -10.89 8.98 2.77
N VAL A 12 -9.60 9.24 3.01
CA VAL A 12 -8.81 10.13 2.15
C VAL A 12 -8.24 9.29 1.01
N ALA A 13 -8.82 9.47 -0.18
CA ALA A 13 -8.59 8.60 -1.31
C ALA A 13 -7.55 9.17 -2.29
N GLY A 14 -6.46 8.42 -2.48
CA GLY A 14 -5.48 8.58 -3.54
C GLY A 14 -5.83 7.81 -4.81
N ALA A 15 -4.81 7.48 -5.59
CA ALA A 15 -4.93 6.80 -6.87
C ALA A 15 -5.23 5.30 -6.74
N LEU A 16 -5.49 4.68 -7.90
CA LEU A 16 -5.75 3.26 -8.10
C LEU A 16 -7.11 2.80 -7.55
N ASP A 17 -7.30 1.48 -7.49
CA ASP A 17 -8.61 0.88 -7.19
C ASP A 17 -8.82 0.52 -5.71
N LEU A 18 -7.77 0.57 -4.90
CA LEU A 18 -7.86 0.23 -3.47
C LEU A 18 -8.90 1.08 -2.71
N PRO A 19 -9.06 2.41 -2.96
CA PRO A 19 -10.10 3.20 -2.30
C PRO A 19 -11.53 2.69 -2.55
N PHE A 20 -11.83 2.11 -3.71
CA PHE A 20 -13.13 1.49 -3.98
C PHE A 20 -13.35 0.28 -3.10
N LEU A 21 -12.35 -0.63 -3.07
CA LEU A 21 -12.46 -1.87 -2.31
C LEU A 21 -12.63 -1.60 -0.82
N VAL A 22 -11.87 -0.64 -0.29
CA VAL A 22 -11.98 -0.26 1.12
C VAL A 22 -13.33 0.40 1.41
N ARG A 23 -13.80 1.33 0.56
CA ARG A 23 -15.12 1.94 0.71
C ARG A 23 -16.22 0.87 0.75
N ASP A 24 -16.21 -0.03 -0.22
CA ASP A 24 -17.24 -1.05 -0.38
C ASP A 24 -17.23 -2.05 0.78
N ALA A 25 -16.05 -2.48 1.23
CA ALA A 25 -15.89 -3.34 2.40
C ALA A 25 -16.40 -2.66 3.68
N LEU A 26 -16.01 -1.41 3.93
CA LEU A 26 -16.47 -0.66 5.11
C LEU A 26 -17.98 -0.43 5.07
N SER A 27 -18.56 -0.11 3.91
CA SER A 27 -20.01 0.03 3.75
C SER A 27 -20.73 -1.29 4.03
N ALA A 28 -20.21 -2.41 3.56
CA ALA A 28 -20.75 -3.75 3.85
C ALA A 28 -20.68 -4.10 5.35
N HIS A 29 -19.68 -3.60 6.06
CA HIS A 29 -19.55 -3.73 7.53
C HIS A 29 -20.41 -2.72 8.30
N GLY A 30 -21.24 -1.93 7.61
CA GLY A 30 -22.18 -0.98 8.21
C GLY A 30 -21.51 0.32 8.70
N TRP A 31 -20.39 0.72 8.12
CA TRP A 31 -19.81 2.03 8.32
C TRP A 31 -20.50 3.09 7.47
N ASP A 32 -20.73 4.26 8.04
CA ASP A 32 -21.10 5.48 7.32
C ASP A 32 -19.81 6.10 6.78
N VAL A 33 -19.58 5.93 5.47
CA VAL A 33 -18.30 6.24 4.82
C VAL A 33 -18.42 7.56 4.06
N PHE A 34 -17.53 8.50 4.39
CA PHE A 34 -17.37 9.78 3.69
C PHE A 34 -16.06 9.77 2.90
N VAL A 35 -16.15 9.83 1.58
CA VAL A 35 -14.97 9.74 0.70
C VAL A 35 -14.48 11.13 0.31
N ILE A 36 -13.22 11.42 0.61
CA ILE A 36 -12.52 12.65 0.25
C ILE A 36 -11.49 12.32 -0.82
N GLY A 37 -11.78 12.68 -2.08
CA GLY A 37 -10.87 12.50 -3.20
C GLY A 37 -9.76 13.57 -3.24
N LEU A 38 -8.51 13.16 -3.37
CA LEU A 38 -7.38 14.06 -3.60
C LEU A 38 -7.33 14.45 -5.08
N LYS A 39 -7.62 15.71 -5.40
CA LYS A 39 -7.64 16.23 -6.78
C LYS A 39 -6.32 15.90 -7.49
N ASN A 40 -6.42 15.46 -8.74
CA ASN A 40 -5.35 14.97 -9.59
C ASN A 40 -4.75 13.60 -9.22
N PHE A 41 -5.18 13.00 -8.10
CA PHE A 41 -4.70 11.68 -7.65
C PHE A 41 -5.81 10.64 -7.59
N TYR A 42 -7.02 10.97 -7.13
CA TYR A 42 -8.09 9.99 -7.02
C TYR A 42 -8.59 9.50 -8.40
N ASN A 43 -9.07 8.28 -8.45
CA ASN A 43 -9.74 7.75 -9.65
C ASN A 43 -11.12 8.40 -9.79
N PRO A 44 -11.41 9.11 -10.91
CA PRO A 44 -12.69 9.82 -11.10
C PRO A 44 -13.94 8.94 -10.95
N LYS A 45 -13.84 7.65 -11.25
CA LYS A 45 -14.94 6.68 -11.07
C LYS A 45 -15.34 6.46 -9.61
N LEU A 46 -14.50 6.88 -8.66
CA LEU A 46 -14.76 6.73 -7.22
C LEU A 46 -15.97 7.59 -6.77
N ASN A 47 -16.27 8.66 -7.50
CA ASN A 47 -17.33 9.61 -7.20
C ASN A 47 -17.31 10.03 -5.72
N PRO A 48 -16.26 10.72 -5.27
CA PRO A 48 -16.11 11.07 -3.86
C PRO A 48 -17.14 12.10 -3.41
N ASP A 49 -17.53 12.09 -2.13
CA ASP A 49 -18.43 13.07 -1.51
C ASP A 49 -17.83 14.48 -1.47
N MET A 50 -16.50 14.55 -1.42
CA MET A 50 -15.75 15.81 -1.42
C MET A 50 -14.45 15.64 -2.20
N VAL A 51 -14.09 16.68 -2.96
CA VAL A 51 -12.77 16.73 -3.62
C VAL A 51 -11.98 17.89 -3.05
N ILE A 52 -10.76 17.62 -2.63
CA ILE A 52 -9.82 18.62 -2.14
C ILE A 52 -8.51 18.59 -2.92
N ARG A 53 -7.79 19.71 -2.96
CA ARG A 53 -6.38 19.71 -3.37
C ARG A 53 -5.54 19.07 -2.27
N LEU A 54 -4.36 18.59 -2.60
CA LEU A 54 -3.43 18.01 -1.62
C LEU A 54 -3.13 19.00 -0.45
N GLY A 55 -3.12 20.31 -0.75
CA GLY A 55 -2.98 21.37 0.26
C GLY A 55 -4.28 21.79 0.95
N GLY A 56 -5.41 21.15 0.69
CA GLY A 56 -6.73 21.52 1.22
C GLY A 56 -7.13 20.82 2.52
N GLY A 57 -6.20 20.35 3.32
CA GLY A 57 -6.46 19.56 4.53
C GLY A 57 -7.37 20.26 5.55
N GLY A 58 -7.27 21.57 5.70
CA GLY A 58 -8.16 22.32 6.59
C GLY A 58 -9.62 22.29 6.16
N ALA A 59 -9.90 22.25 4.85
CA ALA A 59 -11.28 22.09 4.36
C ALA A 59 -11.82 20.70 4.70
N ALA A 60 -11.00 19.64 4.51
CA ALA A 60 -11.36 18.26 4.87
C ALA A 60 -11.64 18.12 6.37
N VAL A 61 -10.76 18.65 7.22
CA VAL A 61 -10.91 18.66 8.68
C VAL A 61 -12.21 19.35 9.12
N ARG A 62 -12.54 20.49 8.53
CA ARG A 62 -13.80 21.19 8.83
C ARG A 62 -15.03 20.41 8.40
N ALA A 63 -15.00 19.81 7.20
CA ALA A 63 -16.10 18.97 6.70
C ALA A 63 -16.33 17.75 7.60
N ALA A 64 -15.29 16.99 7.90
CA ALA A 64 -15.37 15.80 8.75
C ALA A 64 -15.91 16.15 10.17
N ARG A 65 -15.46 17.26 10.76
CA ARG A 65 -15.97 17.72 12.05
C ARG A 65 -17.46 18.06 12.04
N ARG A 66 -17.95 18.77 10.98
CA ARG A 66 -19.37 19.11 10.84
C ARG A 66 -20.25 17.87 10.74
N MET A 67 -19.74 16.79 10.15
CA MET A 67 -20.44 15.51 10.03
C MET A 67 -20.29 14.62 11.26
N GLY A 68 -19.56 15.05 12.29
CA GLY A 68 -19.30 14.27 13.49
C GLY A 68 -18.36 13.09 13.28
N ILE A 69 -17.60 13.08 12.17
CA ILE A 69 -16.64 12.02 11.86
C ILE A 69 -15.43 12.16 12.77
N LYS A 70 -15.03 11.06 13.41
CA LYS A 70 -13.85 10.99 14.30
C LYS A 70 -12.76 10.06 13.77
N ASN A 71 -13.13 9.12 12.91
CA ASN A 71 -12.18 8.15 12.35
C ASN A 71 -11.81 8.56 10.93
N VAL A 72 -10.54 8.41 10.60
CA VAL A 72 -10.02 8.69 9.25
C VAL A 72 -9.05 7.60 8.85
N THR A 73 -9.10 7.19 7.59
CA THR A 73 -8.13 6.30 6.97
C THR A 73 -7.61 6.89 5.66
N PHE A 74 -6.36 6.58 5.34
CA PHE A 74 -5.70 7.04 4.11
C PHE A 74 -5.50 5.82 3.21
N VAL A 75 -6.00 5.90 1.97
CA VAL A 75 -6.02 4.74 1.07
C VAL A 75 -5.69 5.16 -0.36
N GLY A 76 -4.82 4.40 -1.01
CA GLY A 76 -4.40 4.64 -2.39
C GLY A 76 -3.12 5.46 -2.49
N ALA A 77 -2.44 5.31 -3.61
CA ALA A 77 -1.15 5.96 -3.84
C ALA A 77 -1.31 7.47 -4.08
N ILE A 78 -0.36 8.23 -3.56
CA ILE A 78 -0.13 9.62 -3.95
C ILE A 78 1.16 9.61 -4.76
N GLY A 79 1.06 9.82 -6.07
CA GLY A 79 2.25 9.96 -6.93
C GLY A 79 3.08 11.20 -6.55
N HIS A 80 4.09 11.50 -7.32
CA HIS A 80 4.92 12.69 -7.10
C HIS A 80 4.10 13.96 -7.35
N PRO A 81 3.71 14.73 -6.29
CA PRO A 81 2.93 15.94 -6.46
C PRO A 81 3.78 17.06 -7.05
N ASN A 82 3.21 17.83 -7.97
CA ASN A 82 3.80 19.08 -8.40
C ASN A 82 3.57 20.17 -7.33
N LEU A 83 4.43 21.17 -7.29
CA LEU A 83 4.27 22.33 -6.38
C LEU A 83 2.93 23.04 -6.55
N SER A 84 2.39 23.04 -7.78
CA SER A 84 1.04 23.57 -8.10
C SER A 84 -0.10 22.81 -7.43
N ASP A 85 0.08 21.55 -7.09
CA ASP A 85 -0.94 20.71 -6.44
C ASP A 85 -1.04 21.01 -4.95
N LEU A 86 0.02 21.55 -4.35
CA LEU A 86 0.10 21.78 -2.91
C LEU A 86 -0.79 22.96 -2.48
N ARG A 87 -0.70 24.13 -3.08
CA ARG A 87 -1.47 25.37 -2.72
C ARG A 87 -2.13 25.26 -1.33
N PRO A 88 -1.32 25.24 -0.23
CA PRO A 88 -1.82 24.90 1.09
C PRO A 88 -2.74 25.96 1.65
N ASP A 89 -3.84 25.54 2.27
CA ASP A 89 -4.59 26.40 3.18
C ASP A 89 -3.80 26.63 4.48
N LEU A 90 -4.20 27.58 5.32
CA LEU A 90 -3.47 27.93 6.53
C LEU A 90 -3.24 26.73 7.45
N TRP A 91 -4.25 25.85 7.61
CA TRP A 91 -4.13 24.64 8.42
C TRP A 91 -3.08 23.69 7.86
N THR A 92 -3.14 23.44 6.56
CA THR A 92 -2.19 22.55 5.86
C THR A 92 -0.78 23.14 5.88
N LEU A 93 -0.64 24.47 5.75
CA LEU A 93 0.66 25.14 5.84
C LEU A 93 1.31 24.90 7.23
N PHE A 94 0.56 25.07 8.31
CA PHE A 94 1.04 24.78 9.66
C PHE A 94 1.37 23.29 9.84
N ALA A 95 0.57 22.38 9.26
CA ALA A 95 0.83 20.96 9.26
C ALA A 95 2.13 20.62 8.52
N LEU A 96 2.34 21.18 7.32
CA LEU A 96 3.57 21.00 6.54
C LEU A 96 4.82 21.51 7.27
N ILE A 97 4.76 22.68 7.92
CA ILE A 97 5.88 23.19 8.72
C ILE A 97 6.25 22.21 9.84
N LYS A 98 5.26 21.60 10.51
CA LYS A 98 5.50 20.58 11.53
C LYS A 98 6.12 19.31 10.95
N ILE A 99 5.65 18.87 9.81
CA ILE A 99 6.20 17.70 9.10
C ILE A 99 7.66 17.98 8.74
N LEU A 100 7.94 19.10 8.06
CA LEU A 100 9.30 19.45 7.59
C LEU A 100 10.32 19.61 8.72
N LYS A 101 9.90 20.07 9.89
CA LYS A 101 10.80 20.19 11.06
C LYS A 101 11.24 18.84 11.64
N ASN A 102 10.49 17.78 11.37
CA ASN A 102 10.70 16.45 11.98
C ASN A 102 11.17 15.38 10.98
N GLN A 103 11.51 15.76 9.74
CA GLN A 103 11.79 14.78 8.68
C GLN A 103 13.15 14.09 8.80
N ARG A 104 13.08 12.74 8.79
CA ARG A 104 14.16 11.83 8.41
C ARG A 104 13.60 10.62 7.64
N GLY A 105 12.87 10.85 6.49
CA GLY A 105 12.31 9.78 5.66
C GLY A 105 10.77 9.77 5.56
N TYR A 106 10.20 8.93 4.70
CA TYR A 106 8.76 8.80 4.44
C TYR A 106 7.98 8.32 5.68
N ASP A 107 8.55 7.38 6.44
CA ASP A 107 7.91 6.87 7.67
C ASP A 107 7.76 7.98 8.71
N SER A 108 8.71 8.92 8.79
CA SER A 108 8.57 10.08 9.67
C SER A 108 7.47 11.04 9.21
N MET A 109 7.17 11.09 7.90
CA MET A 109 6.08 11.89 7.35
C MET A 109 4.72 11.28 7.69
N ALA A 110 4.56 9.97 7.59
CA ALA A 110 3.36 9.24 7.99
C ALA A 110 3.05 9.42 9.48
N VAL A 111 4.06 9.23 10.33
CA VAL A 111 3.94 9.45 11.78
C VAL A 111 3.59 10.91 12.10
N ALA A 112 4.20 11.88 11.41
CA ALA A 112 3.90 13.28 11.60
C ALA A 112 2.45 13.61 11.20
N LEU A 113 1.97 13.11 10.07
CA LEU A 113 0.59 13.28 9.62
C LEU A 113 -0.39 12.66 10.62
N LYS A 114 -0.13 11.46 11.11
CA LYS A 114 -0.94 10.79 12.15
C LYS A 114 -1.04 11.63 13.43
N ASN A 115 0.06 12.19 13.89
CA ASN A 115 0.10 13.07 15.06
C ASN A 115 -0.68 14.36 14.83
N ILE A 116 -0.60 14.95 13.63
CA ILE A 116 -1.35 16.16 13.26
C ILE A 116 -2.86 15.86 13.26
N MET A 117 -3.28 14.73 12.69
CA MET A 117 -4.68 14.30 12.69
C MET A 117 -5.19 14.02 14.10
N LYS A 118 -4.39 13.35 14.94
CA LYS A 118 -4.70 13.13 16.36
C LYS A 118 -4.90 14.45 17.11
N ASN A 119 -4.01 15.41 16.91
CA ASN A 119 -4.12 16.76 17.51
C ASN A 119 -5.33 17.54 16.98
N ALA A 120 -5.78 17.22 15.76
CA ALA A 120 -7.02 17.76 15.20
C ALA A 120 -8.28 17.05 15.71
N GLY A 121 -8.15 16.03 16.58
CA GLY A 121 -9.25 15.30 17.21
C GLY A 121 -9.72 14.08 16.40
N PHE A 122 -8.92 13.59 15.46
CA PHE A 122 -9.22 12.39 14.66
C PHE A 122 -8.41 11.19 15.10
N ASN A 123 -9.03 10.00 15.02
CA ASN A 123 -8.36 8.72 15.13
C ASN A 123 -7.94 8.28 13.72
N VAL A 124 -6.64 8.14 13.47
CA VAL A 124 -6.16 7.53 12.22
C VAL A 124 -6.22 6.01 12.39
N VAL A 125 -7.00 5.36 11.56
CA VAL A 125 -7.28 3.92 11.65
C VAL A 125 -6.69 3.23 10.43
N ALA A 126 -6.05 2.10 10.64
CA ALA A 126 -5.53 1.28 9.56
C ALA A 126 -6.71 0.61 8.81
N ALA A 127 -6.74 0.75 7.49
CA ALA A 127 -7.85 0.23 6.69
C ALA A 127 -7.92 -1.30 6.73
N GLN A 128 -6.79 -2.00 6.83
CA GLN A 128 -6.73 -3.46 6.94
C GLN A 128 -7.30 -3.99 8.28
N ASP A 129 -7.26 -3.20 9.34
CA ASP A 129 -7.88 -3.59 10.63
C ASP A 129 -9.41 -3.54 10.54
N LEU A 130 -9.94 -2.73 9.63
CA LEU A 130 -11.38 -2.55 9.41
C LEU A 130 -11.93 -3.45 8.30
N ALA A 131 -11.08 -3.85 7.36
CA ALA A 131 -11.39 -4.69 6.21
C ALA A 131 -10.31 -5.77 6.01
N PRO A 132 -10.16 -6.71 6.97
CA PRO A 132 -9.12 -7.75 6.94
C PRO A 132 -9.25 -8.68 5.74
N GLU A 133 -10.45 -8.86 5.20
CA GLU A 133 -10.72 -9.64 3.98
C GLU A 133 -9.97 -9.13 2.75
N LEU A 134 -9.49 -7.88 2.76
CA LEU A 134 -8.66 -7.32 1.68
C LEU A 134 -7.18 -7.68 1.80
N THR A 135 -6.80 -8.46 2.81
CA THR A 135 -5.44 -8.98 3.01
C THR A 135 -5.44 -10.51 2.99
N PHE A 136 -4.27 -11.15 2.98
CA PHE A 136 -4.16 -12.57 3.31
C PHE A 136 -4.12 -12.76 4.82
N GLU A 137 -5.08 -13.50 5.37
CA GLU A 137 -5.26 -13.66 6.81
C GLU A 137 -4.28 -14.66 7.43
N HIS A 138 -3.86 -15.66 6.64
CA HIS A 138 -3.03 -16.78 7.09
C HIS A 138 -1.79 -16.95 6.23
N ALA A 139 -0.70 -17.33 6.88
CA ALA A 139 0.53 -17.69 6.19
C ALA A 139 0.37 -18.98 5.39
N GLY A 140 1.08 -19.07 4.29
CA GLY A 140 1.08 -20.25 3.44
C GLY A 140 1.15 -19.94 1.97
N VAL A 141 1.12 -20.99 1.15
CA VAL A 141 1.09 -20.87 -0.31
C VAL A 141 -0.36 -20.92 -0.79
N LEU A 142 -0.77 -19.86 -1.45
CA LEU A 142 -2.16 -19.57 -1.80
C LEU A 142 -2.56 -20.02 -3.21
N THR A 143 -1.58 -20.47 -4.00
CA THR A 143 -1.71 -20.86 -5.40
C THR A 143 -1.43 -22.35 -5.60
N LYS A 144 -1.81 -22.88 -6.77
CA LYS A 144 -1.53 -24.27 -7.15
C LYS A 144 -0.03 -24.56 -7.24
N LYS A 145 0.73 -23.64 -7.87
CA LYS A 145 2.19 -23.75 -7.93
C LYS A 145 2.76 -23.58 -6.52
N LYS A 146 3.69 -24.42 -6.17
CA LYS A 146 4.42 -24.40 -4.89
C LYS A 146 5.86 -23.95 -5.13
N PRO A 147 6.50 -23.26 -4.16
CA PRO A 147 7.92 -22.91 -4.26
C PRO A 147 8.79 -24.16 -4.23
N THR A 148 9.77 -24.23 -5.13
CA THR A 148 10.81 -25.24 -5.16
C THR A 148 11.85 -25.01 -4.06
N ALA A 149 12.77 -25.94 -3.85
CA ALA A 149 13.90 -25.77 -2.92
C ALA A 149 14.79 -24.55 -3.28
N ALA A 150 14.96 -24.27 -4.58
CA ALA A 150 15.67 -23.08 -5.03
C ALA A 150 14.89 -21.79 -4.74
N ASP A 151 13.55 -21.81 -4.93
CA ASP A 151 12.71 -20.67 -4.61
C ASP A 151 12.70 -20.37 -3.11
N LYS A 152 12.68 -21.40 -2.24
CA LYS A 152 12.76 -21.22 -0.79
C LYS A 152 14.04 -20.45 -0.37
N LYS A 153 15.20 -20.77 -0.97
CA LYS A 153 16.44 -20.03 -0.73
C LYS A 153 16.37 -18.58 -1.22
N ASN A 154 15.65 -18.32 -2.31
CA ASN A 154 15.41 -16.95 -2.79
C ASN A 154 14.45 -16.20 -1.86
N ILE A 155 13.45 -16.89 -1.30
CA ILE A 155 12.49 -16.33 -0.32
C ILE A 155 13.24 -15.92 0.95
N GLU A 156 14.01 -16.83 1.54
CA GLU A 156 14.83 -16.55 2.73
C GLU A 156 15.73 -15.31 2.51
N ARG A 157 16.41 -15.27 1.36
CA ARG A 157 17.24 -14.11 1.00
C ARG A 157 16.43 -12.83 0.80
N ALA A 158 15.23 -12.93 0.19
CA ALA A 158 14.36 -11.77 -0.03
C ALA A 158 13.85 -11.19 1.29
N ILE A 159 13.53 -12.03 2.27
CA ILE A 159 13.15 -11.62 3.62
C ILE A 159 14.30 -10.87 4.28
N GLU A 160 15.49 -11.47 4.33
CA GLU A 160 16.71 -10.85 4.89
C GLU A 160 16.99 -9.46 4.25
N VAL A 161 16.89 -9.40 2.92
CA VAL A 161 17.09 -8.16 2.17
C VAL A 161 16.02 -7.12 2.53
N SER A 162 14.75 -7.53 2.60
CA SER A 162 13.64 -6.63 2.92
C SER A 162 13.81 -5.97 4.28
N HIS A 163 14.30 -6.70 5.29
CA HIS A 163 14.65 -6.11 6.60
C HIS A 163 15.76 -5.06 6.46
N THR A 164 16.81 -5.38 5.71
CA THR A 164 17.98 -4.49 5.54
C THR A 164 17.61 -3.21 4.78
N ILE A 165 16.94 -3.35 3.62
CA ILE A 165 16.59 -2.20 2.77
C ILE A 165 15.37 -1.45 3.30
N GLY A 166 14.50 -2.10 4.07
CA GLY A 166 13.34 -1.49 4.72
C GLY A 166 13.74 -0.34 5.65
N ALA A 167 14.89 -0.46 6.32
CA ALA A 167 15.46 0.63 7.12
C ALA A 167 15.84 1.86 6.28
N ALA A 168 16.06 1.69 4.97
CA ALA A 168 16.28 2.76 3.99
C ALA A 168 15.00 3.15 3.22
N ASP A 169 13.82 2.80 3.75
CA ASP A 169 12.51 3.10 3.18
C ASP A 169 12.22 2.40 1.83
N ILE A 170 12.80 1.23 1.59
CA ILE A 170 12.62 0.44 0.38
C ILE A 170 11.75 -0.78 0.69
N GLY A 171 10.56 -0.88 0.07
CA GLY A 171 9.53 -1.88 0.40
C GLY A 171 9.47 -3.12 -0.49
N ALA A 172 10.25 -3.18 -1.59
CA ALA A 172 10.22 -4.34 -2.46
C ALA A 172 11.58 -4.67 -3.09
N SER A 173 11.80 -5.97 -3.33
CA SER A 173 13.02 -6.49 -3.94
C SER A 173 12.74 -7.66 -4.89
N VAL A 174 13.68 -7.93 -5.80
CA VAL A 174 13.71 -9.12 -6.64
C VAL A 174 15.00 -9.89 -6.38
N VAL A 175 14.85 -11.17 -6.02
CA VAL A 175 15.96 -12.08 -5.74
C VAL A 175 15.95 -13.25 -6.71
N VAL A 176 17.06 -13.48 -7.39
CA VAL A 176 17.28 -14.59 -8.32
C VAL A 176 18.62 -15.25 -7.96
N ASP A 177 18.62 -16.58 -7.83
CA ASP A 177 19.83 -17.35 -7.45
C ASP A 177 20.54 -16.75 -6.20
N LYS A 178 19.75 -16.32 -5.19
CA LYS A 178 20.15 -15.62 -3.95
C LYS A 178 20.77 -14.23 -4.15
N GLN A 179 20.81 -13.72 -5.38
CA GLN A 179 21.30 -12.38 -5.67
C GLN A 179 20.12 -11.39 -5.75
N VAL A 180 20.28 -10.23 -5.15
CA VAL A 180 19.37 -9.10 -5.35
C VAL A 180 19.66 -8.52 -6.72
N ILE A 181 18.68 -8.58 -7.62
CA ILE A 181 18.81 -8.03 -8.98
C ILE A 181 18.06 -6.73 -9.17
N ALA A 182 17.10 -6.43 -8.31
CA ALA A 182 16.41 -5.14 -8.28
C ALA A 182 15.85 -4.85 -6.89
N VAL A 183 15.77 -3.56 -6.57
CA VAL A 183 15.03 -3.01 -5.44
C VAL A 183 14.15 -1.87 -5.94
N GLU A 184 13.00 -1.66 -5.28
CA GLU A 184 12.09 -0.58 -5.58
C GLU A 184 12.66 0.73 -5.02
N ALA A 185 12.95 1.68 -5.90
CA ALA A 185 13.30 3.04 -5.52
C ALA A 185 12.11 3.99 -5.80
N ALA A 186 12.38 5.25 -6.03
CA ALA A 186 11.35 6.25 -6.30
C ALA A 186 10.50 5.97 -7.57
N GLU A 187 10.97 5.09 -8.46
CA GLU A 187 10.24 4.71 -9.67
C GLU A 187 8.99 3.87 -9.43
N GLY A 188 8.89 3.22 -8.26
CA GLY A 188 7.77 2.36 -7.89
C GLY A 188 7.85 0.93 -8.46
N THR A 189 7.02 0.03 -7.92
CA THR A 189 7.03 -1.42 -8.20
C THR A 189 6.93 -1.76 -9.69
N ALA A 190 6.01 -1.10 -10.42
CA ALA A 190 5.78 -1.41 -11.84
C ALA A 190 7.05 -1.18 -12.67
N ARG A 191 7.65 0.01 -12.57
CA ARG A 191 8.87 0.34 -13.32
C ARG A 191 10.08 -0.47 -12.87
N MET A 192 10.17 -0.83 -11.59
CA MET A 192 11.20 -1.77 -11.14
C MET A 192 11.05 -3.12 -11.84
N LEU A 193 9.83 -3.67 -11.93
CA LEU A 193 9.59 -4.94 -12.63
C LEU A 193 9.83 -4.82 -14.13
N ASP A 194 9.50 -3.70 -14.78
CA ASP A 194 9.84 -3.43 -16.19
C ASP A 194 11.35 -3.51 -16.40
N ARG A 195 12.14 -2.90 -15.50
CA ARG A 195 13.61 -3.01 -15.51
C ARG A 195 14.09 -4.45 -15.42
N VAL A 196 13.45 -5.25 -14.59
CA VAL A 196 13.76 -6.69 -14.46
C VAL A 196 13.42 -7.44 -15.75
N VAL A 197 12.30 -7.12 -16.41
CA VAL A 197 11.93 -7.67 -17.72
C VAL A 197 13.04 -7.39 -18.74
N ASP A 198 13.49 -6.15 -18.87
CA ASP A 198 14.54 -5.75 -19.80
C ASP A 198 15.87 -6.46 -19.50
N MET A 199 16.30 -6.51 -18.25
CA MET A 199 17.52 -7.22 -17.83
C MET A 199 17.47 -8.71 -18.15
N ARG A 200 16.28 -9.31 -18.21
CA ARG A 200 16.07 -10.76 -18.41
C ARG A 200 15.56 -11.14 -19.78
N LYS A 201 15.37 -10.16 -20.67
CA LYS A 201 14.79 -10.36 -22.02
C LYS A 201 15.45 -11.51 -22.79
N ASN A 202 16.77 -11.59 -22.77
CA ASN A 202 17.56 -12.60 -23.48
C ASN A 202 17.90 -13.84 -22.64
N ARG A 203 17.41 -13.91 -21.39
CA ARG A 203 17.67 -15.06 -20.52
C ARG A 203 16.58 -16.10 -20.70
N LYS A 204 16.97 -17.37 -20.99
CA LYS A 204 16.05 -18.52 -21.08
C LYS A 204 15.59 -18.99 -19.70
N LYS A 205 16.42 -18.82 -18.66
CA LYS A 205 16.16 -19.32 -17.32
C LYS A 205 15.02 -18.56 -16.66
N VAL A 206 14.01 -19.30 -16.22
CA VAL A 206 12.92 -18.83 -15.33
C VAL A 206 13.37 -19.06 -13.89
N GLY A 207 13.01 -18.18 -12.97
CA GLY A 207 13.28 -18.37 -11.54
C GLY A 207 13.48 -17.05 -10.79
N GLY A 208 13.49 -17.19 -9.46
CA GLY A 208 13.57 -16.06 -8.54
C GLY A 208 12.21 -15.61 -8.04
N VAL A 209 12.23 -14.70 -7.10
CA VAL A 209 11.03 -14.20 -6.39
C VAL A 209 11.02 -12.68 -6.35
N PHE A 210 9.83 -12.14 -6.40
CA PHE A 210 9.51 -10.78 -6.05
C PHE A 210 8.98 -10.77 -4.61
N ALA A 211 9.59 -9.99 -3.73
CA ALA A 211 9.12 -9.79 -2.38
C ALA A 211 8.63 -8.36 -2.20
N LYS A 212 7.42 -8.20 -1.66
CA LYS A 212 6.88 -6.91 -1.26
C LYS A 212 6.45 -7.00 0.19
N MET A 213 7.34 -6.53 1.04
CA MET A 213 7.27 -6.72 2.48
C MET A 213 6.98 -5.39 3.18
N THR A 214 6.36 -5.50 4.35
CA THR A 214 6.24 -4.37 5.27
C THR A 214 7.63 -3.98 5.77
N LYS A 215 7.93 -2.68 5.77
CA LYS A 215 9.20 -2.17 6.27
C LYS A 215 9.21 -2.18 7.79
N PRO A 216 10.35 -2.43 8.45
CA PRO A 216 10.47 -2.30 9.90
C PRO A 216 10.06 -0.90 10.37
N GLY A 217 9.11 -0.82 11.30
CA GLY A 217 8.61 0.45 11.85
C GLY A 217 7.64 1.23 10.95
N GLN A 218 7.20 0.67 9.82
CA GLN A 218 6.24 1.30 8.91
C GLN A 218 4.91 1.62 9.61
N ASP A 219 4.41 2.84 9.45
CA ASP A 219 3.07 3.20 9.95
C ASP A 219 2.00 2.71 8.98
N LEU A 220 1.47 1.52 9.27
CA LEU A 220 0.45 0.83 8.46
C LEU A 220 -0.91 1.53 8.42
N CYS A 221 -1.08 2.65 9.12
CA CYS A 221 -2.31 3.46 9.00
C CYS A 221 -2.31 4.35 7.75
N ILE A 222 -1.14 4.56 7.13
CA ILE A 222 -0.99 5.53 6.03
C ILE A 222 -0.37 4.92 4.80
N ASP A 223 0.66 4.08 4.98
CA ASP A 223 1.37 3.44 3.88
C ASP A 223 1.33 1.92 4.04
N ILE A 224 0.57 1.26 3.18
CA ILE A 224 0.38 -0.19 3.21
C ILE A 224 0.76 -0.75 1.84
N PRO A 225 1.63 -1.77 1.80
CA PRO A 225 1.92 -2.49 0.57
C PRO A 225 0.64 -3.05 -0.06
N ALA A 226 0.60 -3.09 -1.39
CA ALA A 226 -0.50 -3.70 -2.11
C ALA A 226 0.01 -4.47 -3.33
N ILE A 227 -0.67 -5.57 -3.65
CA ILE A 227 -0.49 -6.33 -4.88
C ILE A 227 -1.83 -6.49 -5.60
N GLY A 228 -1.78 -6.61 -6.92
CA GLY A 228 -2.95 -6.81 -7.77
C GLY A 228 -2.63 -7.72 -8.95
N VAL A 229 -3.59 -7.89 -9.84
CA VAL A 229 -3.43 -8.68 -11.08
C VAL A 229 -2.27 -8.16 -11.93
N ASP A 230 -2.08 -6.85 -12.00
CA ASP A 230 -0.97 -6.23 -12.75
C ASP A 230 0.39 -6.61 -12.16
N THR A 231 0.50 -6.67 -10.83
CA THR A 231 1.71 -7.15 -10.16
C THR A 231 2.03 -8.60 -10.55
N VAL A 232 1.01 -9.48 -10.56
CA VAL A 232 1.19 -10.88 -10.96
C VAL A 232 1.65 -10.99 -12.41
N ASN A 233 1.04 -10.22 -13.32
CA ASN A 233 1.43 -10.20 -14.72
C ASN A 233 2.87 -9.71 -14.90
N ALA A 234 3.24 -8.60 -14.26
CA ALA A 234 4.60 -8.05 -14.33
C ALA A 234 5.66 -9.03 -13.79
N VAL A 235 5.34 -9.74 -12.69
CA VAL A 235 6.22 -10.79 -12.13
C VAL A 235 6.38 -11.96 -13.11
N ALA A 236 5.29 -12.38 -13.77
CA ALA A 236 5.34 -13.44 -14.78
C ALA A 236 6.14 -12.99 -16.01
N ASP A 237 5.95 -11.78 -16.50
CA ASP A 237 6.68 -11.20 -17.64
C ASP A 237 8.17 -11.05 -17.33
N ALA A 238 8.51 -10.75 -16.08
CA ALA A 238 9.89 -10.76 -15.57
C ALA A 238 10.50 -12.18 -15.44
N LYS A 239 9.78 -13.23 -15.84
CA LYS A 239 10.20 -14.65 -15.74
C LYS A 239 10.58 -15.06 -14.31
N LEU A 240 9.89 -14.51 -13.32
CA LEU A 240 10.02 -14.91 -11.92
C LEU A 240 9.08 -16.09 -11.61
N ASN A 241 9.35 -16.80 -10.54
CA ASN A 241 8.56 -17.97 -10.12
C ASN A 241 7.44 -17.62 -9.14
N GLY A 242 7.59 -16.53 -8.38
CA GLY A 242 6.59 -16.24 -7.36
C GLY A 242 6.71 -14.87 -6.70
N ILE A 243 5.73 -14.64 -5.86
CA ILE A 243 5.51 -13.42 -5.07
C ILE A 243 5.50 -13.80 -3.59
N VAL A 244 6.17 -13.01 -2.76
CA VAL A 244 6.16 -13.13 -1.30
C VAL A 244 5.64 -11.83 -0.70
N VAL A 245 4.69 -11.92 0.22
CA VAL A 245 4.10 -10.77 0.94
C VAL A 245 3.88 -11.11 2.40
N ASN A 246 3.71 -10.11 3.25
CA ASN A 246 3.24 -10.35 4.62
C ASN A 246 1.74 -10.63 4.68
N THR A 247 1.32 -11.46 5.64
CA THR A 247 -0.09 -11.56 6.05
C THR A 247 -0.55 -10.26 6.69
N LYS A 248 -1.87 -10.00 6.67
CA LYS A 248 -2.53 -8.89 7.39
C LYS A 248 -2.05 -7.47 7.08
N THR A 249 -0.85 -7.31 6.51
CA THR A 249 -0.21 -6.01 6.28
C THR A 249 0.10 -5.73 4.81
N CYS A 250 -0.38 -6.58 3.90
CA CYS A 250 -0.33 -6.34 2.46
C CYS A 250 -1.74 -6.47 1.87
N PHE A 251 -2.25 -5.43 1.24
CA PHE A 251 -3.52 -5.49 0.52
C PHE A 251 -3.43 -6.33 -0.74
N VAL A 252 -4.49 -7.07 -1.00
CA VAL A 252 -4.63 -7.88 -2.22
C VAL A 252 -5.87 -7.41 -2.99
N LEU A 253 -5.64 -6.67 -4.06
CA LEU A 253 -6.70 -6.09 -4.86
C LEU A 253 -7.40 -7.19 -5.67
N ASN A 254 -8.65 -7.50 -5.30
CA ASN A 254 -9.45 -8.55 -5.93
C ASN A 254 -8.77 -9.94 -5.81
N LYS A 255 -8.72 -10.45 -4.59
CA LYS A 255 -8.01 -11.67 -4.17
C LYS A 255 -8.22 -12.86 -5.11
N ASP A 256 -9.48 -13.12 -5.48
CA ASP A 256 -9.82 -14.26 -6.38
C ASP A 256 -9.20 -14.09 -7.76
N SER A 257 -9.23 -12.89 -8.30
CA SER A 257 -8.63 -12.58 -9.61
C SER A 257 -7.10 -12.67 -9.55
N VAL A 258 -6.50 -12.24 -8.45
CA VAL A 258 -5.04 -12.34 -8.22
C VAL A 258 -4.62 -13.81 -8.20
N ILE A 259 -5.28 -14.64 -7.39
CA ILE A 259 -4.98 -16.08 -7.29
C ILE A 259 -5.21 -16.78 -8.63
N LYS A 260 -6.36 -16.54 -9.28
CA LYS A 260 -6.68 -17.10 -10.61
C LYS A 260 -5.62 -16.73 -11.65
N THR A 261 -5.20 -15.48 -11.67
CA THR A 261 -4.17 -15.00 -12.61
C THR A 261 -2.82 -15.65 -12.31
N ALA A 262 -2.45 -15.74 -11.05
CA ALA A 262 -1.21 -16.39 -10.63
C ALA A 262 -1.18 -17.87 -11.04
N ASP A 263 -2.27 -18.61 -10.81
CA ASP A 263 -2.41 -19.98 -11.23
C ASP A 263 -2.29 -20.14 -12.76
N LYS A 264 -2.98 -19.27 -13.53
CA LYS A 264 -2.92 -19.25 -14.99
C LYS A 264 -1.52 -18.95 -15.53
N ARG A 265 -0.81 -18.03 -14.87
CA ARG A 265 0.55 -17.60 -15.24
C ARG A 265 1.65 -18.51 -14.67
N GLY A 266 1.29 -19.51 -13.86
CA GLY A 266 2.24 -20.41 -13.22
C GLY A 266 3.15 -19.69 -12.21
N ILE A 267 2.62 -18.74 -11.46
CA ILE A 267 3.29 -17.99 -10.39
C ILE A 267 2.79 -18.49 -9.03
N PHE A 268 3.66 -18.77 -8.09
CA PHE A 268 3.23 -18.97 -6.72
C PHE A 268 3.05 -17.64 -5.99
N ILE A 269 2.09 -17.58 -5.07
CA ILE A 269 1.95 -16.50 -4.11
C ILE A 269 2.07 -17.13 -2.73
N MET A 270 2.99 -16.61 -1.92
CA MET A 270 3.22 -17.04 -0.56
C MET A 270 3.05 -15.85 0.38
N ALA A 271 2.17 -16.00 1.35
CA ALA A 271 2.04 -15.08 2.47
C ALA A 271 2.83 -15.63 3.68
N ILE A 272 3.49 -14.74 4.39
CA ILE A 272 4.28 -15.09 5.58
C ILE A 272 3.87 -14.22 6.76
N ASP A 273 3.92 -14.80 7.95
CA ASP A 273 3.78 -14.05 9.21
C ASP A 273 5.15 -13.49 9.60
N GLU A 274 5.20 -12.20 9.83
CA GLU A 274 6.33 -11.48 10.41
C GLU A 274 5.86 -10.45 11.42
#